data_c23cd5a6e6d67fb56af14ef2e6d27c7d
#
_entry.id   c23cd5a6e6d67fb56af14ef2e6d27c7d
#
_cell.length_a   1.000
_cell.length_b   1.000
_cell.length_c   1.000
_cell.angle_alpha   90.00
_cell.angle_beta   90.00
_cell.angle_gamma   90.00
#
_symmetry.space_group_name_H-M   'P 1'
#
loop_
_entity.id
_entity.type
_entity.pdbx_description
1 polymer ?
#
loop_
_entity_poly.entity_id
_entity_poly.type
_entity_poly.pdbx_seq_one_letter_code
_entity_poly.pdbx_strand_id
1 'polypeptide(L)'
;MDMKIVKCEKQLCICCMEEHEVKTVLVKEHAIFKNTVVDYDALYSYCDIAEELFVDKQQLQDNDIKLKDAYREKTGLLTSGQIRKIREQYGISQSDLCVLLGWGGKTITRYESHQVQDKAHDTILKKIDQDPEWFLLLLENAKGNLTQEAYEKYFANAMILFEEDQDAYLRKAIEASYARFQENQLFHGNTRLELDKVVDVIRYFASSKNIVNLYKVKLMKLLWYADALAYKVRGTAITGLVYQALPMGAVPISHNSIIDLKGVPCEEIDMGETTAYHFLLTTEHQFPTLSNEEKEILDVVIKKLGKMSKNEIVNFMHQEEAYKRTAPRDIISFQYVDSLQI
;
A
#
# COMPACT_ATOMS: atom_id res chain seq x y z
N MET A 1 -27.09 -36.21 -6.71
CA MET A 1 -25.76 -35.58 -6.70
C MET A 1 -25.94 -34.12 -7.07
N ASP A 2 -25.50 -33.22 -6.24
CA ASP A 2 -25.63 -31.79 -6.53
C ASP A 2 -24.46 -31.39 -7.46
N MET A 3 -24.75 -31.28 -8.76
CA MET A 3 -23.75 -30.98 -9.81
C MET A 3 -23.97 -29.58 -10.32
N LYS A 4 -22.97 -28.73 -10.24
CA LYS A 4 -23.01 -27.37 -10.81
C LYS A 4 -22.30 -27.37 -12.16
N ILE A 5 -23.03 -27.11 -13.24
CA ILE A 5 -22.47 -27.01 -14.59
C ILE A 5 -21.61 -25.76 -14.68
N VAL A 6 -20.34 -25.89 -15.12
CA VAL A 6 -19.38 -24.82 -15.34
C VAL A 6 -19.25 -24.47 -16.82
N LYS A 7 -19.25 -25.49 -17.68
CA LYS A 7 -19.03 -25.36 -19.13
C LYS A 7 -19.69 -26.49 -19.88
N CYS A 8 -20.11 -26.24 -21.13
CA CYS A 8 -20.56 -27.27 -22.08
C CYS A 8 -19.75 -27.09 -23.36
N GLU A 9 -19.19 -28.17 -23.87
CA GLU A 9 -18.40 -28.18 -25.12
C GLU A 9 -18.73 -29.41 -25.95
N LYS A 10 -18.89 -29.21 -27.27
CA LYS A 10 -19.01 -30.30 -28.19
C LYS A 10 -17.66 -30.95 -28.45
N GLN A 11 -17.52 -32.20 -28.06
CA GLN A 11 -16.27 -32.97 -28.22
C GLN A 11 -16.55 -34.46 -28.32
N LEU A 12 -15.53 -35.21 -28.76
CA LEU A 12 -15.59 -36.68 -28.69
C LEU A 12 -15.54 -37.08 -27.20
N CYS A 13 -16.60 -37.70 -26.75
CA CYS A 13 -16.76 -38.21 -25.39
C CYS A 13 -15.99 -39.52 -25.23
N ILE A 14 -15.02 -39.55 -24.29
CA ILE A 14 -14.25 -40.79 -24.02
C ILE A 14 -15.06 -41.84 -23.27
N CYS A 15 -16.24 -41.48 -22.73
CA CYS A 15 -17.12 -42.39 -22.02
C CYS A 15 -18.02 -43.20 -22.99
N CYS A 16 -18.71 -42.53 -23.91
CA CYS A 16 -19.60 -43.18 -24.87
C CYS A 16 -19.03 -43.32 -26.29
N MET A 17 -17.84 -42.73 -26.56
CA MET A 17 -17.15 -42.73 -27.86
C MET A 17 -17.92 -42.04 -29.00
N GLU A 18 -18.86 -41.13 -28.67
CA GLU A 18 -19.64 -40.32 -29.61
C GLU A 18 -19.32 -38.82 -29.44
N GLU A 19 -19.52 -38.06 -30.54
CA GLU A 19 -19.46 -36.58 -30.49
C GLU A 19 -20.78 -36.01 -29.98
N HIS A 20 -20.75 -35.41 -28.80
CA HIS A 20 -21.89 -34.70 -28.24
C HIS A 20 -21.44 -33.53 -27.32
N GLU A 21 -22.39 -32.79 -26.78
CA GLU A 21 -22.08 -31.81 -25.74
C GLU A 21 -21.71 -32.50 -24.44
N VAL A 22 -20.45 -32.36 -24.03
CA VAL A 22 -19.92 -32.84 -22.74
C VAL A 22 -19.96 -31.70 -21.76
N LYS A 23 -20.54 -31.92 -20.59
CA LYS A 23 -20.65 -30.92 -19.52
C LYS A 23 -19.46 -31.05 -18.57
N THR A 24 -18.78 -29.95 -18.32
CA THR A 24 -17.86 -29.86 -17.17
C THR A 24 -18.64 -29.43 -15.94
N VAL A 25 -18.58 -30.22 -14.88
CA VAL A 25 -19.37 -30.02 -13.66
C VAL A 25 -18.48 -29.96 -12.43
N LEU A 26 -18.87 -29.16 -11.42
CA LEU A 26 -18.33 -29.20 -10.07
C LEU A 26 -19.17 -30.11 -9.20
N VAL A 27 -18.52 -31.01 -8.50
CA VAL A 27 -19.11 -31.94 -7.53
C VAL A 27 -18.43 -31.74 -6.18
N LYS A 28 -19.22 -31.60 -5.12
CA LYS A 28 -18.68 -31.57 -3.76
C LYS A 28 -18.18 -32.94 -3.35
N GLU A 29 -16.87 -33.02 -3.09
CA GLU A 29 -16.21 -34.22 -2.62
C GLU A 29 -15.82 -34.11 -1.14
N HIS A 30 -15.94 -35.23 -0.44
CA HIS A 30 -15.51 -35.40 0.94
C HIS A 30 -14.37 -36.43 0.96
N ALA A 31 -13.19 -36.03 1.37
CA ALA A 31 -12.02 -36.92 1.37
C ALA A 31 -11.26 -36.85 2.69
N ILE A 32 -10.51 -37.90 2.98
CA ILE A 32 -9.57 -37.92 4.11
C ILE A 32 -8.16 -37.80 3.55
N PHE A 33 -7.46 -36.72 3.89
CA PHE A 33 -6.07 -36.51 3.55
C PHE A 33 -5.24 -36.24 4.82
N LYS A 34 -4.16 -37.01 5.02
CA LYS A 34 -3.30 -36.96 6.23
C LYS A 34 -4.12 -36.95 7.55
N ASN A 35 -5.07 -37.87 7.67
CA ASN A 35 -5.99 -38.02 8.82
C ASN A 35 -6.91 -36.81 9.07
N THR A 36 -7.09 -35.91 8.10
CA THR A 36 -7.98 -34.78 8.18
C THR A 36 -9.08 -34.93 7.12
N VAL A 37 -10.34 -34.84 7.54
CA VAL A 37 -11.47 -34.78 6.61
C VAL A 37 -11.49 -33.41 5.96
N VAL A 38 -11.56 -33.35 4.64
CA VAL A 38 -11.59 -32.12 3.86
C VAL A 38 -12.71 -32.17 2.82
N ASP A 39 -13.30 -31.03 2.56
CA ASP A 39 -14.34 -30.82 1.55
C ASP A 39 -13.77 -29.93 0.46
N TYR A 40 -13.99 -30.30 -0.81
CA TYR A 40 -13.53 -29.52 -1.95
C TYR A 40 -14.44 -29.70 -3.16
N ASP A 41 -14.42 -28.74 -4.09
CA ASP A 41 -15.19 -28.79 -5.32
C ASP A 41 -14.35 -29.42 -6.43
N ALA A 42 -14.59 -30.71 -6.70
CA ALA A 42 -13.89 -31.46 -7.75
C ALA A 42 -14.48 -31.19 -9.13
N LEU A 43 -13.63 -31.11 -10.14
CA LEU A 43 -14.03 -30.97 -11.56
C LEU A 43 -14.19 -32.36 -12.21
N TYR A 44 -15.31 -32.56 -12.82
CA TYR A 44 -15.61 -33.74 -13.60
C TYR A 44 -16.17 -33.38 -14.98
N SER A 45 -16.02 -34.27 -15.94
CA SER A 45 -16.78 -34.28 -17.16
C SER A 45 -17.98 -35.20 -16.97
N TYR A 46 -19.16 -34.78 -17.45
CA TYR A 46 -20.39 -35.58 -17.38
C TYR A 46 -20.88 -35.92 -18.77
N CYS A 47 -21.14 -37.21 -19.00
CA CYS A 47 -21.74 -37.75 -20.22
C CYS A 47 -23.22 -37.94 -20.02
N ASP A 48 -24.08 -37.18 -20.73
CA ASP A 48 -25.54 -37.34 -20.65
C ASP A 48 -26.02 -38.66 -21.27
N ILE A 49 -25.25 -39.25 -22.21
CA ILE A 49 -25.63 -40.49 -22.88
C ILE A 49 -25.41 -41.70 -21.98
N ALA A 50 -24.27 -41.74 -21.28
CA ALA A 50 -23.96 -42.83 -20.35
C ALA A 50 -24.39 -42.53 -18.91
N GLU A 51 -24.84 -41.30 -18.62
CA GLU A 51 -25.16 -40.78 -17.27
C GLU A 51 -24.03 -40.95 -16.26
N GLU A 52 -22.78 -40.86 -16.73
CA GLU A 52 -21.56 -41.09 -15.91
C GLU A 52 -20.66 -39.86 -15.82
N LEU A 53 -20.02 -39.75 -14.67
CA LEU A 53 -18.92 -38.81 -14.43
C LEU A 53 -17.59 -39.45 -14.80
N PHE A 54 -16.72 -38.68 -15.46
CA PHE A 54 -15.37 -39.11 -15.78
C PHE A 54 -14.39 -37.93 -15.63
N VAL A 55 -13.11 -38.22 -15.56
CA VAL A 55 -12.04 -37.21 -15.47
C VAL A 55 -11.02 -37.44 -16.57
N ASP A 56 -10.53 -36.38 -17.15
CA ASP A 56 -9.32 -36.39 -17.95
C ASP A 56 -8.06 -36.20 -17.06
N LYS A 57 -6.89 -36.28 -17.70
CA LYS A 57 -5.61 -36.15 -16.99
C LYS A 57 -5.45 -34.79 -16.30
N GLN A 58 -5.93 -33.71 -16.94
CA GLN A 58 -5.80 -32.37 -16.39
C GLN A 58 -6.76 -32.18 -15.20
N GLN A 59 -8.01 -32.61 -15.33
CA GLN A 59 -8.98 -32.58 -14.25
C GLN A 59 -8.52 -33.40 -13.04
N LEU A 60 -7.86 -34.55 -13.26
CA LEU A 60 -7.31 -35.35 -12.18
C LEU A 60 -6.21 -34.60 -11.42
N GLN A 61 -5.31 -33.89 -12.14
CA GLN A 61 -4.28 -33.08 -11.53
C GLN A 61 -4.85 -31.87 -10.78
N ASP A 62 -5.81 -31.17 -11.37
CA ASP A 62 -6.47 -30.02 -10.76
C ASP A 62 -7.23 -30.41 -9.48
N ASN A 63 -7.93 -31.57 -9.50
CA ASN A 63 -8.61 -32.11 -8.34
C ASN A 63 -7.64 -32.51 -7.22
N ASP A 64 -6.48 -33.08 -7.56
CA ASP A 64 -5.43 -33.39 -6.59
C ASP A 64 -4.89 -32.12 -5.89
N ILE A 65 -4.70 -31.03 -6.65
CA ILE A 65 -4.31 -29.72 -6.10
C ILE A 65 -5.42 -29.18 -5.19
N LYS A 66 -6.68 -29.19 -5.63
CA LYS A 66 -7.82 -28.71 -4.83
C LYS A 66 -7.98 -29.45 -3.51
N LEU A 67 -7.87 -30.79 -3.54
CA LEU A 67 -7.88 -31.62 -2.34
C LEU A 67 -6.81 -31.16 -1.35
N LYS A 68 -5.57 -30.96 -1.83
CA LYS A 68 -4.42 -30.56 -1.00
C LYS A 68 -4.55 -29.13 -0.52
N ASP A 69 -5.11 -28.23 -1.32
CA ASP A 69 -5.35 -26.85 -0.91
C ASP A 69 -6.46 -26.77 0.14
N ALA A 70 -7.53 -27.56 0.03
CA ALA A 70 -8.53 -27.68 1.09
C ALA A 70 -7.92 -28.19 2.42
N TYR A 71 -6.97 -29.13 2.35
CA TYR A 71 -6.22 -29.55 3.54
C TYR A 71 -5.35 -28.42 4.10
N ARG A 72 -4.63 -27.68 3.25
CA ARG A 72 -3.80 -26.54 3.67
C ARG A 72 -4.63 -25.48 4.39
N GLU A 73 -5.75 -25.07 3.80
CA GLU A 73 -6.67 -24.10 4.42
C GLU A 73 -7.15 -24.57 5.79
N LYS A 74 -7.60 -25.83 5.90
CA LYS A 74 -8.08 -26.40 7.15
C LYS A 74 -7.02 -26.50 8.24
N THR A 75 -5.76 -26.66 7.84
CA THR A 75 -4.62 -26.76 8.77
C THR A 75 -3.83 -25.47 8.93
N GLY A 76 -4.28 -24.36 8.33
CA GLY A 76 -3.64 -23.05 8.44
C GLY A 76 -2.32 -22.92 7.68
N LEU A 77 -2.10 -23.76 6.65
CA LEU A 77 -0.95 -23.68 5.76
C LEU A 77 -1.30 -22.83 4.52
N LEU A 78 -0.29 -22.26 3.88
CA LEU A 78 -0.43 -21.57 2.60
C LEU A 78 -0.88 -22.53 1.50
N THR A 79 -1.87 -22.13 0.70
CA THR A 79 -2.29 -22.87 -0.50
C THR A 79 -1.22 -22.80 -1.59
N SER A 80 -1.30 -23.68 -2.58
CA SER A 80 -0.42 -23.66 -3.74
C SER A 80 -0.45 -22.32 -4.48
N GLY A 81 -1.64 -21.73 -4.60
CA GLY A 81 -1.85 -20.42 -5.19
C GLY A 81 -1.23 -19.27 -4.37
N GLN A 82 -1.31 -19.33 -3.04
CA GLN A 82 -0.67 -18.35 -2.17
C GLN A 82 0.87 -18.42 -2.26
N ILE A 83 1.44 -19.62 -2.26
CA ILE A 83 2.90 -19.82 -2.45
C ILE A 83 3.36 -19.21 -3.78
N ARG A 84 2.60 -19.42 -4.85
CA ARG A 84 2.87 -18.83 -6.17
C ARG A 84 2.82 -17.30 -6.12
N LYS A 85 1.81 -16.70 -5.48
CA LYS A 85 1.69 -15.24 -5.33
C LYS A 85 2.89 -14.64 -4.59
N ILE A 86 3.33 -15.28 -3.49
CA ILE A 86 4.53 -14.86 -2.75
C ILE A 86 5.76 -14.82 -3.66
N ARG A 87 5.92 -15.79 -4.53
CA ARG A 87 7.02 -15.80 -5.49
C ARG A 87 6.88 -14.73 -6.56
N GLU A 88 5.67 -14.57 -7.09
CA GLU A 88 5.36 -13.64 -8.18
C GLU A 88 5.49 -12.17 -7.78
N GLN A 89 5.19 -11.81 -6.54
CA GLN A 89 5.35 -10.42 -6.07
C GLN A 89 6.79 -9.93 -6.13
N TYR A 90 7.78 -10.83 -5.92
CA TYR A 90 9.20 -10.54 -6.09
C TYR A 90 9.70 -10.79 -7.53
N GLY A 91 8.85 -11.34 -8.40
CA GLY A 91 9.20 -11.73 -9.76
C GLY A 91 10.24 -12.86 -9.84
N ILE A 92 10.47 -13.60 -8.73
CA ILE A 92 11.49 -14.63 -8.59
C ILE A 92 11.03 -15.95 -9.20
N SER A 93 11.96 -16.68 -9.85
CA SER A 93 11.68 -18.00 -10.41
C SER A 93 11.57 -19.08 -9.31
N GLN A 94 10.92 -20.21 -9.62
CA GLN A 94 10.82 -21.34 -8.68
C GLN A 94 12.22 -21.88 -8.29
N SER A 95 13.14 -21.97 -9.25
CA SER A 95 14.51 -22.43 -9.03
C SER A 95 15.29 -21.46 -8.16
N ASP A 96 15.20 -20.16 -8.46
CA ASP A 96 15.96 -19.15 -7.75
C ASP A 96 15.46 -18.95 -6.32
N LEU A 97 14.14 -19.09 -6.10
CA LEU A 97 13.59 -19.10 -4.74
C LEU A 97 14.13 -20.31 -3.94
N CYS A 98 14.26 -21.48 -4.57
CA CYS A 98 14.93 -22.62 -3.92
C CYS A 98 16.40 -22.32 -3.58
N VAL A 99 17.14 -21.66 -4.47
CA VAL A 99 18.53 -21.23 -4.23
C VAL A 99 18.58 -20.22 -3.08
N LEU A 100 17.71 -19.20 -3.10
CA LEU A 100 17.61 -18.18 -2.05
C LEU A 100 17.41 -18.78 -0.67
N LEU A 101 16.57 -19.82 -0.57
CA LEU A 101 16.19 -20.46 0.69
C LEU A 101 17.10 -21.62 1.09
N GLY A 102 18.06 -21.98 0.25
CA GLY A 102 18.92 -23.16 0.47
C GLY A 102 18.14 -24.48 0.38
N TRP A 103 17.03 -24.51 -0.36
CA TRP A 103 16.18 -25.69 -0.52
C TRP A 103 16.56 -26.51 -1.76
N GLY A 104 16.09 -27.75 -1.81
CA GLY A 104 16.28 -28.57 -3.02
C GLY A 104 15.61 -27.96 -4.25
N GLY A 105 16.27 -27.93 -5.40
CA GLY A 105 15.93 -27.14 -6.59
C GLY A 105 14.53 -27.33 -7.20
N LYS A 106 13.77 -28.33 -6.77
CA LYS A 106 12.39 -28.59 -7.19
C LYS A 106 11.36 -28.44 -6.04
N THR A 107 11.77 -27.94 -4.88
CA THR A 107 10.92 -27.90 -3.70
C THR A 107 9.72 -26.96 -3.91
N ILE A 108 9.96 -25.75 -4.41
CA ILE A 108 8.89 -24.78 -4.71
C ILE A 108 7.97 -25.30 -5.81
N THR A 109 8.52 -25.87 -6.89
CA THR A 109 7.71 -26.47 -7.97
C THR A 109 6.74 -27.53 -7.43
N ARG A 110 7.19 -28.36 -6.48
CA ARG A 110 6.35 -29.38 -5.84
C ARG A 110 5.27 -28.77 -4.96
N TYR A 111 5.59 -27.69 -4.22
CA TYR A 111 4.62 -27.00 -3.37
C TYR A 111 3.56 -26.24 -4.16
N GLU A 112 3.94 -25.67 -5.31
CA GLU A 112 3.00 -25.01 -6.23
C GLU A 112 2.15 -26.01 -7.05
N SER A 113 2.45 -27.32 -7.00
CA SER A 113 1.75 -28.34 -7.77
C SER A 113 1.10 -29.44 -6.91
N HIS A 114 1.86 -30.38 -6.37
CA HIS A 114 1.29 -31.63 -5.84
C HIS A 114 1.74 -32.02 -4.43
N GLN A 115 2.67 -31.30 -3.81
CA GLN A 115 3.18 -31.65 -2.48
C GLN A 115 2.81 -30.56 -1.45
N VAL A 116 2.23 -30.99 -0.33
CA VAL A 116 1.98 -30.10 0.79
C VAL A 116 3.27 -29.87 1.57
N GLN A 117 3.61 -28.61 1.83
CA GLN A 117 4.77 -28.19 2.61
C GLN A 117 4.61 -28.58 4.11
N ASP A 118 5.75 -28.70 4.78
CA ASP A 118 5.75 -28.79 6.24
C ASP A 118 5.62 -27.42 6.89
N LYS A 119 5.41 -27.42 8.22
CA LYS A 119 5.21 -26.19 8.98
C LYS A 119 6.44 -25.26 8.98
N ALA A 120 7.65 -25.81 8.92
CA ALA A 120 8.87 -25.00 8.93
C ALA A 120 9.00 -24.19 7.62
N HIS A 121 8.82 -24.87 6.48
CA HIS A 121 8.83 -24.23 5.16
C HIS A 121 7.65 -23.24 5.01
N ASP A 122 6.47 -23.59 5.51
CA ASP A 122 5.30 -22.69 5.53
C ASP A 122 5.56 -21.40 6.31
N THR A 123 6.19 -21.51 7.48
CA THR A 123 6.57 -20.35 8.30
C THR A 123 7.56 -19.45 7.58
N ILE A 124 8.54 -20.03 6.89
CA ILE A 124 9.53 -19.28 6.10
C ILE A 124 8.85 -18.54 4.95
N LEU A 125 7.95 -19.21 4.20
CA LEU A 125 7.20 -18.58 3.12
C LEU A 125 6.29 -17.44 3.61
N LYS A 126 5.59 -17.64 4.73
CA LYS A 126 4.80 -16.58 5.37
C LYS A 126 5.66 -15.38 5.81
N LYS A 127 6.87 -15.65 6.31
CA LYS A 127 7.79 -14.57 6.66
C LYS A 127 8.25 -13.79 5.44
N ILE A 128 8.55 -14.45 4.32
CA ILE A 128 8.88 -13.78 3.06
C ILE A 128 7.72 -12.89 2.58
N ASP A 129 6.48 -13.37 2.71
CA ASP A 129 5.27 -12.63 2.32
C ASP A 129 5.11 -11.32 3.10
N GLN A 130 5.48 -11.31 4.36
CA GLN A 130 5.22 -10.23 5.31
C GLN A 130 6.42 -9.32 5.60
N ASP A 131 7.61 -9.67 5.12
CA ASP A 131 8.86 -9.01 5.50
C ASP A 131 9.79 -8.86 4.29
N PRO A 132 9.54 -7.83 3.45
CA PRO A 132 10.39 -7.53 2.30
C PRO A 132 11.84 -7.21 2.68
N GLU A 133 12.10 -6.64 3.87
CA GLU A 133 13.45 -6.37 4.36
C GLU A 133 14.22 -7.68 4.55
N TRP A 134 13.57 -8.67 5.15
CA TRP A 134 14.19 -9.99 5.32
C TRP A 134 14.45 -10.68 3.97
N PHE A 135 13.56 -10.51 2.99
CA PHE A 135 13.80 -11.02 1.63
C PHE A 135 15.03 -10.36 1.00
N LEU A 136 15.23 -9.05 1.17
CA LEU A 136 16.44 -8.34 0.71
C LEU A 136 17.72 -8.89 1.35
N LEU A 137 17.69 -9.20 2.66
CA LEU A 137 18.82 -9.84 3.35
C LEU A 137 19.14 -11.24 2.79
N LEU A 138 18.12 -12.05 2.52
CA LEU A 138 18.29 -13.36 1.89
C LEU A 138 18.88 -13.24 0.47
N LEU A 139 18.40 -12.24 -0.29
CA LEU A 139 18.84 -11.98 -1.65
C LEU A 139 20.32 -11.58 -1.69
N GLU A 140 20.76 -10.71 -0.78
CA GLU A 140 22.18 -10.32 -0.68
C GLU A 140 23.07 -11.52 -0.33
N ASN A 141 22.64 -12.37 0.61
CA ASN A 141 23.36 -13.58 0.97
C ASN A 141 23.46 -14.60 -0.19
N ALA A 142 22.47 -14.65 -1.08
CA ALA A 142 22.42 -15.56 -2.22
C ALA A 142 23.02 -14.97 -3.51
N LYS A 143 23.47 -13.71 -3.49
CA LYS A 143 23.93 -12.96 -4.68
C LYS A 143 24.93 -13.73 -5.56
N GLY A 144 25.88 -14.42 -4.95
CA GLY A 144 26.88 -15.22 -5.67
C GLY A 144 26.33 -16.47 -6.37
N ASN A 145 25.09 -16.86 -6.06
CA ASN A 145 24.42 -18.05 -6.61
C ASN A 145 23.36 -17.72 -7.66
N LEU A 146 23.15 -16.42 -7.95
CA LEU A 146 22.19 -15.90 -8.93
C LEU A 146 22.93 -15.23 -10.08
N THR A 147 22.27 -15.14 -11.25
CA THR A 147 22.79 -14.28 -12.32
C THR A 147 22.63 -12.81 -11.94
N GLN A 148 23.49 -11.94 -12.44
CA GLN A 148 23.43 -10.50 -12.15
C GLN A 148 22.06 -9.91 -12.55
N GLU A 149 21.54 -10.25 -13.72
CA GLU A 149 20.23 -9.79 -14.21
C GLU A 149 19.07 -10.24 -13.29
N ALA A 150 19.09 -11.50 -12.85
CA ALA A 150 18.08 -12.02 -11.93
C ALA A 150 18.13 -11.31 -10.56
N TYR A 151 19.35 -11.14 -10.02
CA TYR A 151 19.55 -10.40 -8.76
C TYR A 151 19.00 -8.98 -8.85
N GLU A 152 19.39 -8.21 -9.88
CA GLU A 152 18.94 -6.82 -10.05
C GLU A 152 17.42 -6.71 -10.16
N LYS A 153 16.79 -7.61 -10.92
CA LYS A 153 15.33 -7.68 -11.06
C LYS A 153 14.64 -7.94 -9.72
N TYR A 154 15.11 -8.95 -8.97
CA TYR A 154 14.50 -9.32 -7.70
C TYR A 154 14.72 -8.24 -6.63
N PHE A 155 15.91 -7.63 -6.64
CA PHE A 155 16.24 -6.52 -5.76
C PHE A 155 15.32 -5.31 -6.01
N ALA A 156 15.12 -4.92 -7.26
CA ALA A 156 14.25 -3.81 -7.62
C ALA A 156 12.80 -4.06 -7.15
N ASN A 157 12.25 -5.26 -7.39
CA ASN A 157 10.90 -5.61 -6.93
C ASN A 157 10.79 -5.63 -5.39
N ALA A 158 11.80 -6.17 -4.71
CA ALA A 158 11.82 -6.21 -3.25
C ALA A 158 11.92 -4.81 -2.63
N MET A 159 12.68 -3.90 -3.24
CA MET A 159 12.78 -2.51 -2.81
C MET A 159 11.44 -1.79 -2.91
N ILE A 160 10.67 -2.01 -3.99
CA ILE A 160 9.32 -1.43 -4.13
C ILE A 160 8.42 -1.88 -2.98
N LEU A 161 8.41 -3.19 -2.67
CA LEU A 161 7.60 -3.75 -1.58
C LEU A 161 8.04 -3.23 -0.20
N PHE A 162 9.35 -3.10 0.00
CA PHE A 162 9.93 -2.55 1.24
C PHE A 162 9.52 -1.08 1.45
N GLU A 163 9.59 -0.25 0.40
CA GLU A 163 9.15 1.14 0.45
C GLU A 163 7.65 1.26 0.72
N GLU A 164 6.83 0.35 0.16
CA GLU A 164 5.38 0.32 0.40
C GLU A 164 5.05 -0.07 1.85
N ASP A 165 5.77 -1.02 2.42
CA ASP A 165 5.60 -1.43 3.83
C ASP A 165 6.01 -0.31 4.79
N GLN A 166 7.11 0.39 4.50
CA GLN A 166 7.55 1.56 5.26
C GLN A 166 6.52 2.70 5.22
N ASP A 167 5.99 3.04 4.05
CA ASP A 167 4.95 4.06 3.92
C ASP A 167 3.68 3.67 4.69
N ALA A 168 3.27 2.40 4.61
CA ALA A 168 2.11 1.90 5.36
C ALA A 168 2.31 2.01 6.89
N TYR A 169 3.52 1.74 7.38
CA TYR A 169 3.86 1.93 8.78
C TYR A 169 3.81 3.40 9.21
N LEU A 170 4.41 4.30 8.41
CA LEU A 170 4.39 5.74 8.67
C LEU A 170 2.96 6.28 8.71
N ARG A 171 2.11 5.89 7.76
CA ARG A 171 0.69 6.27 7.71
C ARG A 171 -0.05 5.87 8.99
N LYS A 172 0.08 4.62 9.42
CA LYS A 172 -0.53 4.14 10.67
C LYS A 172 -0.02 4.91 11.90
N ALA A 173 1.27 5.21 11.97
CA ALA A 173 1.87 5.97 13.06
C ALA A 173 1.33 7.41 13.11
N ILE A 174 1.19 8.07 11.95
CA ILE A 174 0.59 9.40 11.86
C ILE A 174 -0.88 9.34 12.29
N GLU A 175 -1.69 8.45 11.72
CA GLU A 175 -3.11 8.29 12.06
C GLU A 175 -3.31 8.05 13.57
N ALA A 176 -2.50 7.19 14.19
CA ALA A 176 -2.53 6.94 15.63
C ALA A 176 -2.23 8.20 16.44
N SER A 177 -1.29 9.05 16.00
CA SER A 177 -0.97 10.32 16.66
C SER A 177 -2.12 11.34 16.60
N TYR A 178 -2.99 11.25 15.59
CA TYR A 178 -4.16 12.11 15.37
C TYR A 178 -5.43 11.62 16.07
N ALA A 179 -5.49 10.34 16.48
CA ALA A 179 -6.68 9.74 17.09
C ALA A 179 -7.22 10.54 18.29
N ARG A 180 -6.33 11.09 19.13
CA ARG A 180 -6.69 11.91 20.31
C ARG A 180 -7.36 13.25 20.00
N PHE A 181 -7.30 13.71 18.74
CA PHE A 181 -7.87 15.00 18.34
C PHE A 181 -9.21 14.89 17.62
N GLN A 182 -9.68 13.67 17.34
CA GLN A 182 -10.89 13.44 16.52
C GLN A 182 -12.18 14.02 17.13
N GLU A 183 -12.26 14.10 18.45
CA GLU A 183 -13.44 14.64 19.13
C GLU A 183 -13.55 16.16 19.07
N ASN A 184 -12.45 16.88 18.83
CA ASN A 184 -12.45 18.33 18.81
C ASN A 184 -12.35 18.88 17.38
N GLN A 185 -13.50 19.17 16.81
CA GLN A 185 -13.62 19.68 15.44
C GLN A 185 -12.82 20.96 15.16
N LEU A 186 -12.63 21.80 16.17
CA LEU A 186 -11.85 23.04 16.03
C LEU A 186 -10.33 22.81 15.94
N PHE A 187 -9.85 21.62 16.22
CA PHE A 187 -8.42 21.30 16.10
C PHE A 187 -8.02 20.77 14.73
N HIS A 188 -8.97 20.15 14.01
CA HIS A 188 -8.75 19.60 12.67
C HIS A 188 -9.60 20.28 11.58
N GLY A 189 -10.25 21.41 11.91
CA GLY A 189 -11.00 22.21 10.96
C GLY A 189 -12.18 21.49 10.33
N ASN A 190 -12.97 20.72 11.11
CA ASN A 190 -14.14 19.95 10.65
C ASN A 190 -13.83 18.94 9.52
N THR A 191 -12.57 18.53 9.35
CA THR A 191 -12.13 17.64 8.29
C THR A 191 -11.35 16.49 8.91
N ARG A 192 -11.64 15.25 8.49
CA ARG A 192 -10.81 14.09 8.89
C ARG A 192 -9.47 14.15 8.19
N LEU A 193 -8.42 13.64 8.87
CA LEU A 193 -7.10 13.52 8.27
C LEU A 193 -7.16 12.60 7.04
N GLU A 194 -6.72 13.12 5.89
CA GLU A 194 -6.59 12.39 4.62
C GLU A 194 -5.15 12.51 4.12
N LEU A 195 -4.32 11.50 4.40
CA LEU A 195 -2.88 11.55 4.11
C LEU A 195 -2.57 11.67 2.62
N ASP A 196 -3.37 11.06 1.74
CA ASP A 196 -3.20 11.21 0.30
C ASP A 196 -3.47 12.65 -0.14
N LYS A 197 -4.43 13.31 0.48
CA LYS A 197 -4.70 14.73 0.24
C LYS A 197 -3.57 15.62 0.77
N VAL A 198 -2.98 15.29 1.93
CA VAL A 198 -1.79 15.97 2.46
C VAL A 198 -0.64 15.89 1.46
N VAL A 199 -0.39 14.69 0.91
CA VAL A 199 0.64 14.48 -0.12
C VAL A 199 0.35 15.32 -1.36
N ASP A 200 -0.89 15.32 -1.87
CA ASP A 200 -1.26 16.10 -3.04
C ASP A 200 -1.15 17.62 -2.81
N VAL A 201 -1.49 18.12 -1.60
CA VAL A 201 -1.28 19.54 -1.25
C VAL A 201 0.21 19.90 -1.26
N ILE A 202 1.06 19.04 -0.71
CA ILE A 202 2.53 19.25 -0.71
C ILE A 202 3.05 19.25 -2.15
N ARG A 203 2.63 18.29 -2.98
CA ARG A 203 2.99 18.20 -4.41
C ARG A 203 2.49 19.42 -5.19
N TYR A 204 1.28 19.91 -4.88
CA TYR A 204 0.72 21.10 -5.50
C TYR A 204 1.59 22.33 -5.21
N PHE A 205 2.00 22.52 -3.97
CA PHE A 205 2.95 23.59 -3.62
C PHE A 205 4.31 23.40 -4.30
N ALA A 206 4.84 22.18 -4.33
CA ALA A 206 6.11 21.86 -4.97
C ALA A 206 6.08 22.03 -6.50
N SER A 207 4.90 21.90 -7.14
CA SER A 207 4.75 22.11 -8.59
C SER A 207 4.71 23.58 -9.02
N SER A 208 4.54 24.51 -8.06
CA SER A 208 4.35 25.93 -8.37
C SER A 208 5.66 26.69 -8.52
N LYS A 209 5.89 27.23 -9.72
CA LYS A 209 7.02 28.15 -10.02
C LYS A 209 6.95 29.47 -9.23
N ASN A 210 5.81 29.79 -8.62
CA ASN A 210 5.61 30.98 -7.83
C ASN A 210 6.06 30.83 -6.38
N ILE A 211 6.47 29.61 -5.97
CA ILE A 211 7.07 29.38 -4.65
C ILE A 211 8.59 29.29 -4.79
N VAL A 212 9.29 30.22 -4.12
CA VAL A 212 10.74 30.28 -4.13
C VAL A 212 11.27 29.60 -2.86
N ASN A 213 12.29 28.72 -3.01
CA ASN A 213 12.96 28.06 -1.88
C ASN A 213 11.98 27.36 -0.94
N LEU A 214 11.29 26.32 -1.44
CA LEU A 214 10.35 25.55 -0.64
C LEU A 214 11.08 24.60 0.31
N TYR A 215 11.47 25.12 1.46
CA TYR A 215 12.03 24.36 2.58
C TYR A 215 10.96 24.04 3.63
N LYS A 216 11.25 23.07 4.49
CA LYS A 216 10.36 22.54 5.53
C LYS A 216 9.62 23.61 6.32
N VAL A 217 10.35 24.63 6.85
CA VAL A 217 9.72 25.70 7.65
C VAL A 217 8.64 26.42 6.85
N LYS A 218 8.92 26.74 5.61
CA LYS A 218 7.97 27.42 4.72
C LYS A 218 6.78 26.53 4.38
N LEU A 219 7.03 25.27 4.01
CA LEU A 219 5.98 24.31 3.71
C LEU A 219 4.97 24.17 4.88
N MET A 220 5.49 24.03 6.11
CA MET A 220 4.62 23.91 7.30
C MET A 220 3.66 25.10 7.45
N LYS A 221 4.10 26.32 7.08
CA LYS A 221 3.24 27.50 7.10
C LYS A 221 2.24 27.51 5.97
N LEU A 222 2.67 27.14 4.77
CA LEU A 222 1.76 27.03 3.63
C LEU A 222 0.64 26.02 3.89
N LEU A 223 0.93 24.88 4.52
CA LEU A 223 -0.08 23.90 4.94
C LEU A 223 -1.08 24.49 5.91
N TRP A 224 -0.61 25.19 6.96
CA TRP A 224 -1.50 25.83 7.92
C TRP A 224 -2.38 26.89 7.26
N TYR A 225 -1.81 27.76 6.40
CA TYR A 225 -2.58 28.79 5.71
C TYR A 225 -3.59 28.22 4.73
N ALA A 226 -3.29 27.10 4.08
CA ALA A 226 -4.22 26.41 3.20
C ALA A 226 -5.46 25.91 3.97
N ASP A 227 -5.24 25.22 5.08
CA ASP A 227 -6.32 24.72 5.92
C ASP A 227 -7.09 25.87 6.62
N ALA A 228 -6.40 26.89 7.12
CA ALA A 228 -6.99 28.03 7.80
C ALA A 228 -7.87 28.87 6.85
N LEU A 229 -7.38 29.13 5.62
CA LEU A 229 -8.16 29.86 4.61
C LEU A 229 -9.38 29.05 4.16
N ALA A 230 -9.20 27.74 3.92
CA ALA A 230 -10.31 26.87 3.57
C ALA A 230 -11.37 26.84 4.66
N TYR A 231 -10.99 26.72 5.92
CA TYR A 231 -11.91 26.76 7.04
C TYR A 231 -12.62 28.11 7.13
N LYS A 232 -11.91 29.23 6.98
CA LYS A 232 -12.50 30.59 6.97
C LYS A 232 -13.56 30.76 5.87
N VAL A 233 -13.31 30.20 4.67
CA VAL A 233 -14.20 30.43 3.50
C VAL A 233 -15.37 29.45 3.48
N ARG A 234 -15.16 28.18 3.83
CA ARG A 234 -16.17 27.12 3.65
C ARG A 234 -16.54 26.35 4.93
N GLY A 235 -15.94 26.69 6.08
CA GLY A 235 -16.18 26.01 7.36
C GLY A 235 -15.51 24.64 7.50
N THR A 236 -14.69 24.23 6.53
CA THR A 236 -13.93 22.96 6.54
C THR A 236 -12.50 23.16 6.03
N ALA A 237 -11.52 22.58 6.71
CA ALA A 237 -10.13 22.56 6.26
C ALA A 237 -9.98 21.67 5.00
N ILE A 238 -8.79 21.66 4.37
CA ILE A 238 -8.47 20.79 3.22
C ILE A 238 -8.03 19.41 3.69
N THR A 239 -7.05 19.37 4.62
CA THR A 239 -6.27 18.17 4.91
C THR A 239 -6.68 17.46 6.20
N GLY A 240 -7.30 18.17 7.14
CA GLY A 240 -7.57 17.68 8.49
C GLY A 240 -6.32 17.61 9.39
N LEU A 241 -5.23 18.30 9.01
CA LEU A 241 -4.04 18.42 9.83
C LEU A 241 -4.33 19.20 11.10
N VAL A 242 -3.69 18.77 12.20
CA VAL A 242 -3.73 19.44 13.51
C VAL A 242 -2.38 20.14 13.72
N TYR A 243 -2.43 21.40 14.08
CA TYR A 243 -1.24 22.25 14.14
C TYR A 243 -0.87 22.64 15.57
N GLN A 244 0.41 22.60 15.87
CA GLN A 244 1.00 22.98 17.16
C GLN A 244 1.73 24.33 17.03
N ALA A 245 1.65 25.18 18.04
CA ALA A 245 2.38 26.44 18.12
C ALA A 245 3.83 26.18 18.55
N LEU A 246 4.76 26.13 17.60
CA LEU A 246 6.19 25.98 17.84
C LEU A 246 6.93 27.33 17.64
N PRO A 247 8.19 27.47 18.10
CA PRO A 247 8.91 28.76 18.02
C PRO A 247 9.02 29.37 16.62
N MET A 248 8.98 28.52 15.58
CA MET A 248 8.98 28.96 14.18
C MET A 248 7.58 29.12 13.59
N GLY A 249 6.51 29.12 14.40
CA GLY A 249 5.11 29.25 13.99
C GLY A 249 4.35 27.91 13.97
N ALA A 250 3.20 27.87 13.30
CA ALA A 250 2.36 26.66 13.18
C ALA A 250 3.09 25.50 12.46
N VAL A 251 3.01 24.31 13.04
CA VAL A 251 3.63 23.09 12.50
C VAL A 251 2.67 21.90 12.71
N PRO A 252 2.37 21.10 11.71
CA PRO A 252 1.53 19.90 11.86
C PRO A 252 2.09 18.92 12.87
N ILE A 253 1.24 18.24 13.62
CA ILE A 253 1.63 17.07 14.41
C ILE A 253 2.23 16.03 13.47
N SER A 254 3.26 15.31 13.92
CA SER A 254 3.98 14.29 13.12
C SER A 254 4.60 14.84 11.81
N HIS A 255 4.93 16.12 11.75
CA HIS A 255 5.49 16.80 10.56
C HIS A 255 6.75 16.14 10.00
N ASN A 256 7.56 15.44 10.82
CA ASN A 256 8.71 14.69 10.34
C ASN A 256 8.25 13.49 9.51
N SER A 257 7.35 12.67 10.05
CA SER A 257 6.81 11.51 9.34
C SER A 257 5.99 11.89 8.11
N ILE A 258 5.33 13.07 8.11
CA ILE A 258 4.57 13.56 6.96
C ILE A 258 5.47 13.85 5.75
N ILE A 259 6.66 14.39 5.96
CA ILE A 259 7.58 14.68 4.84
C ILE A 259 8.27 13.43 4.29
N ASP A 260 8.25 12.32 5.05
CA ASP A 260 8.82 11.03 4.66
C ASP A 260 7.78 10.12 3.97
N LEU A 261 6.52 10.56 3.82
CA LEU A 261 5.48 9.81 3.10
C LEU A 261 5.84 9.62 1.63
N LYS A 262 5.53 8.44 1.11
CA LYS A 262 5.70 8.13 -0.32
C LYS A 262 4.94 9.15 -1.19
N GLY A 263 5.63 9.69 -2.18
CA GLY A 263 5.09 10.71 -3.09
C GLY A 263 5.36 12.15 -2.66
N VAL A 264 5.91 12.40 -1.48
CA VAL A 264 6.38 13.74 -1.09
C VAL A 264 7.75 14.00 -1.74
N PRO A 265 7.88 15.05 -2.61
CA PRO A 265 9.12 15.31 -3.36
C PRO A 265 10.15 16.04 -2.49
N CYS A 266 10.67 15.37 -1.46
CA CYS A 266 11.61 15.93 -0.50
C CYS A 266 13.03 15.37 -0.70
N GLU A 267 14.04 16.23 -0.63
CA GLU A 267 15.45 15.84 -0.54
C GLU A 267 16.07 16.39 0.75
N GLU A 268 16.95 15.61 1.36
CA GLU A 268 17.75 16.03 2.48
C GLU A 268 19.05 16.67 1.99
N ILE A 269 19.34 17.88 2.48
CA ILE A 269 20.58 18.59 2.18
C ILE A 269 21.38 18.70 3.46
N ASP A 270 22.57 18.10 3.49
CA ASP A 270 23.52 18.25 4.59
C ASP A 270 24.10 19.66 4.58
N MET A 271 23.87 20.40 5.67
CA MET A 271 24.37 21.75 5.90
C MET A 271 25.49 21.76 6.93
N GLY A 272 26.09 20.62 7.23
CA GLY A 272 27.16 20.41 8.22
C GLY A 272 26.59 20.10 9.61
N GLU A 273 26.24 21.12 10.40
CA GLU A 273 25.66 20.88 11.73
C GLU A 273 24.15 20.60 11.74
N THR A 274 23.46 20.82 10.62
CA THR A 274 22.01 20.67 10.50
C THR A 274 21.63 20.11 9.14
N THR A 275 20.52 19.37 9.09
CA THR A 275 19.91 18.89 7.86
C THR A 275 18.81 19.85 7.41
N ALA A 276 18.84 20.27 6.16
CA ALA A 276 17.76 21.02 5.53
C ALA A 276 16.91 20.10 4.65
N TYR A 277 15.60 20.27 4.70
CA TYR A 277 14.63 19.52 3.86
C TYR A 277 14.11 20.46 2.78
N HIS A 278 14.47 20.16 1.54
CA HIS A 278 14.09 20.92 0.36
C HIS A 278 13.08 20.15 -0.47
N PHE A 279 12.00 20.81 -0.88
CA PHE A 279 10.95 20.19 -1.70
C PHE A 279 11.18 20.56 -3.15
N LEU A 280 11.46 19.52 -3.95
CA LEU A 280 11.83 19.68 -5.35
C LEU A 280 10.65 20.06 -6.21
N LEU A 281 10.92 20.87 -7.24
CA LEU A 281 9.92 21.18 -8.25
C LEU A 281 9.51 19.89 -8.98
N THR A 282 8.25 19.50 -8.83
CA THR A 282 7.68 18.38 -9.57
C THR A 282 7.07 18.85 -10.89
N THR A 283 7.26 18.05 -11.94
CA THR A 283 6.62 18.25 -13.26
C THR A 283 5.27 17.55 -13.36
N GLU A 284 4.90 16.77 -12.36
CA GLU A 284 3.59 16.14 -12.29
C GLU A 284 2.51 17.16 -11.90
N HIS A 285 1.44 17.19 -12.68
CA HIS A 285 0.31 18.12 -12.49
C HIS A 285 -1.01 17.38 -12.18
N GLN A 286 -0.93 16.11 -11.78
CA GLN A 286 -2.11 15.34 -11.38
C GLN A 286 -2.22 15.29 -9.85
N PHE A 287 -3.32 15.85 -9.34
CA PHE A 287 -3.64 15.91 -7.92
C PHE A 287 -5.07 15.38 -7.73
N PRO A 288 -5.25 14.04 -7.76
CA PRO A 288 -6.57 13.41 -7.86
C PRO A 288 -7.46 13.64 -6.64
N THR A 289 -6.85 13.91 -5.48
CA THR A 289 -7.60 14.13 -4.24
C THR A 289 -8.07 15.58 -4.07
N LEU A 290 -7.58 16.53 -4.87
CA LEU A 290 -7.89 17.95 -4.76
C LEU A 290 -9.02 18.35 -5.70
N SER A 291 -10.08 18.97 -5.12
CA SER A 291 -11.12 19.63 -5.89
C SER A 291 -10.62 20.93 -6.54
N ASN A 292 -11.38 21.47 -7.50
CA ASN A 292 -11.04 22.76 -8.12
C ASN A 292 -11.11 23.91 -7.11
N GLU A 293 -12.07 23.89 -6.20
CA GLU A 293 -12.21 24.90 -5.14
C GLU A 293 -11.01 24.88 -4.19
N GLU A 294 -10.53 23.68 -3.84
CA GLU A 294 -9.32 23.55 -3.00
C GLU A 294 -8.09 24.09 -3.71
N LYS A 295 -7.94 23.84 -5.01
CA LYS A 295 -6.85 24.40 -5.82
C LYS A 295 -6.88 25.92 -5.90
N GLU A 296 -8.07 26.53 -6.02
CA GLU A 296 -8.24 27.99 -5.96
C GLU A 296 -7.77 28.58 -4.62
N ILE A 297 -8.08 27.91 -3.51
CA ILE A 297 -7.60 28.30 -2.18
C ILE A 297 -6.06 28.19 -2.09
N LEU A 298 -5.49 27.10 -2.59
CA LEU A 298 -4.05 26.92 -2.63
C LEU A 298 -3.36 27.99 -3.47
N ASP A 299 -3.96 28.41 -4.60
CA ASP A 299 -3.44 29.46 -5.47
C ASP A 299 -3.45 30.84 -4.77
N VAL A 300 -4.45 31.14 -3.95
CA VAL A 300 -4.47 32.35 -3.12
C VAL A 300 -3.31 32.34 -2.13
N VAL A 301 -3.08 31.22 -1.46
CA VAL A 301 -1.96 31.04 -0.52
C VAL A 301 -0.62 31.19 -1.24
N ILE A 302 -0.45 30.57 -2.41
CA ILE A 302 0.76 30.67 -3.24
C ILE A 302 1.02 32.12 -3.64
N LYS A 303 -0.01 32.82 -4.13
CA LYS A 303 0.07 34.21 -4.57
C LYS A 303 0.53 35.13 -3.44
N LYS A 304 0.03 34.93 -2.24
CA LYS A 304 0.30 35.77 -1.08
C LYS A 304 1.66 35.47 -0.43
N LEU A 305 1.98 34.18 -0.25
CA LEU A 305 3.10 33.75 0.61
C LEU A 305 4.24 33.08 -0.17
N GLY A 306 4.00 32.65 -1.40
CA GLY A 306 4.98 31.86 -2.17
C GLY A 306 6.33 32.51 -2.40
N LYS A 307 6.39 33.84 -2.47
CA LYS A 307 7.64 34.59 -2.66
C LYS A 307 8.32 35.05 -1.37
N MET A 308 7.65 34.89 -0.22
CA MET A 308 8.23 35.27 1.09
C MET A 308 9.45 34.41 1.41
N SER A 309 10.47 35.01 1.98
CA SER A 309 11.58 34.28 2.60
C SER A 309 11.14 33.56 3.87
N LYS A 310 12.01 32.68 4.41
CA LYS A 310 11.79 31.99 5.69
C LYS A 310 11.44 32.96 6.81
N ASN A 311 12.19 34.06 6.94
CA ASN A 311 12.00 35.00 8.04
C ASN A 311 10.71 35.82 7.86
N GLU A 312 10.38 36.23 6.64
CA GLU A 312 9.14 36.97 6.35
C GLU A 312 7.90 36.12 6.68
N ILE A 313 7.84 34.86 6.24
CA ILE A 313 6.67 34.00 6.49
C ILE A 313 6.54 33.63 7.98
N VAL A 314 7.65 33.45 8.71
CA VAL A 314 7.63 33.23 10.16
C VAL A 314 7.12 34.46 10.88
N ASN A 315 7.63 35.66 10.55
CA ASN A 315 7.15 36.91 11.15
C ASN A 315 5.69 37.16 10.84
N PHE A 316 5.25 36.88 9.61
CA PHE A 316 3.86 36.99 9.20
C PHE A 316 2.96 36.04 10.02
N MET A 317 3.37 34.76 10.18
CA MET A 317 2.69 33.78 11.01
C MET A 317 2.57 34.22 12.48
N HIS A 318 3.59 34.83 13.04
CA HIS A 318 3.58 35.32 14.43
C HIS A 318 2.61 36.49 14.66
N GLN A 319 2.13 37.14 13.59
CA GLN A 319 1.12 38.20 13.70
C GLN A 319 -0.32 37.65 13.69
N GLU A 320 -0.53 36.38 13.34
CA GLU A 320 -1.85 35.77 13.32
C GLU A 320 -2.43 35.62 14.73
N GLU A 321 -3.69 35.96 14.89
CA GLU A 321 -4.39 35.86 16.18
C GLU A 321 -4.47 34.41 16.67
N ALA A 322 -4.65 33.46 15.75
CA ALA A 322 -4.65 32.04 16.07
C ALA A 322 -3.35 31.58 16.73
N TYR A 323 -2.20 32.11 16.27
CA TYR A 323 -0.89 31.80 16.86
C TYR A 323 -0.69 32.56 18.19
N LYS A 324 -0.98 33.86 18.25
CA LYS A 324 -0.79 34.69 19.44
C LYS A 324 -1.60 34.21 20.65
N ARG A 325 -2.80 33.70 20.42
CA ARG A 325 -3.70 33.19 21.47
C ARG A 325 -3.42 31.76 21.90
N THR A 326 -2.48 31.09 21.25
CA THR A 326 -2.12 29.72 21.57
C THR A 326 -0.83 29.70 22.41
N ALA A 327 -0.84 29.04 23.56
CA ALA A 327 0.35 28.87 24.37
C ALA A 327 1.42 28.04 23.61
N PRO A 328 2.72 28.29 23.90
CA PRO A 328 3.79 27.53 23.25
C PRO A 328 3.59 26.01 23.42
N ARG A 329 3.69 25.27 22.32
CA ARG A 329 3.47 23.83 22.20
C ARG A 329 2.03 23.35 22.34
N ASP A 330 1.06 24.23 22.51
CA ASP A 330 -0.36 23.88 22.49
C ASP A 330 -0.87 23.76 21.05
N ILE A 331 -2.09 23.20 20.92
CA ILE A 331 -2.76 23.04 19.62
C ILE A 331 -3.43 24.35 19.22
N ILE A 332 -3.18 24.77 17.99
CA ILE A 332 -3.78 25.98 17.40
C ILE A 332 -5.23 25.64 16.99
N SER A 333 -6.18 26.41 17.53
CA SER A 333 -7.59 26.23 17.23
C SER A 333 -8.02 27.05 16.01
N PHE A 334 -8.79 26.43 15.10
CA PHE A 334 -9.39 27.11 13.95
C PHE A 334 -10.46 28.15 14.32
N GLN A 335 -10.88 28.21 15.58
CA GLN A 335 -11.86 29.26 16.04
C GLN A 335 -11.34 30.70 15.88
N TYR A 336 -10.04 30.90 15.70
CA TYR A 336 -9.43 32.24 15.59
C TYR A 336 -9.02 32.59 14.15
N VAL A 337 -9.47 31.87 13.14
CA VAL A 337 -9.05 32.10 11.73
C VAL A 337 -9.88 33.22 11.05
N ASP A 338 -10.95 33.73 11.66
CA ASP A 338 -11.74 34.85 11.10
C ASP A 338 -10.88 36.08 10.82
N SER A 339 -9.86 36.30 11.65
CA SER A 339 -8.91 37.44 11.53
C SER A 339 -7.70 37.14 10.62
N LEU A 340 -7.72 36.01 9.89
CA LEU A 340 -6.61 35.61 9.01
C LEU A 340 -6.25 36.70 7.99
N GLN A 341 -4.97 37.01 7.86
CA GLN A 341 -4.43 38.14 7.10
C GLN A 341 -4.21 37.87 5.60
N ILE A 342 -4.70 36.73 5.09
CA ILE A 342 -4.62 36.35 3.68
C ILE A 342 -6.00 36.26 3.04
#